data_a873d99a7835c2c2b845f7383d3ee1e2
#
_entry.id   a873d99a7835c2c2b845f7383d3ee1e2
#
_cell.length_a   1.000
_cell.length_b   1.000
_cell.length_c   1.000
_cell.angle_alpha   90.00
_cell.angle_beta   90.00
_cell.angle_gamma   90.00
#
_symmetry.space_group_name_H-M   'P 1'
#
loop_
_entity.id
_entity.type
_entity.pdbx_description
1 polymer ?
#
loop_
_entity_poly.entity_id
_entity_poly.type
_entity_poly.pdbx_seq_one_letter_code
_entity_poly.pdbx_strand_id
1 'polypeptide(L)'
;MHAAMITGVSRGLGEALAVELLVRGWNVLGVGRKSGARLAGERYRFVDLDLTQVGKIDATLSAPLADIRSSRPSSVVCINNAAVAGPIGVGGRLSARDIAASFEVNLAAPAAIANVFCRVFADGVEDRRIINVSSGAAQTVLPGSAMYCAAKAGLEMLTRALAAEQGAKGVRVITLRPGILDTDMQAFMRSQAEDVLPTAGLFKGFHERRQLVAPNVAATKIVEKIVLARVEQGRTYSYADL
;
A
#
# COMPACT_ATOMS: atom_id res chain seq x y z
N MET A 1 7.08 -4.73 -22.14
CA MET A 1 5.80 -4.66 -21.41
C MET A 1 6.09 -4.47 -19.93
N HIS A 2 5.28 -3.66 -19.22
CA HIS A 2 5.42 -3.44 -17.78
C HIS A 2 4.15 -3.91 -17.07
N ALA A 3 4.28 -4.41 -15.84
CA ALA A 3 3.14 -4.89 -15.06
C ALA A 3 3.19 -4.38 -13.62
N ALA A 4 2.02 -4.11 -13.05
CA ALA A 4 1.88 -3.75 -11.66
C ALA A 4 0.75 -4.53 -10.99
N MET A 5 0.97 -5.00 -9.77
CA MET A 5 -0.09 -5.44 -8.87
C MET A 5 -0.28 -4.40 -7.77
N ILE A 6 -1.52 -3.99 -7.54
CA ILE A 6 -1.84 -2.93 -6.57
C ILE A 6 -2.96 -3.42 -5.66
N THR A 7 -2.76 -3.38 -4.35
CA THR A 7 -3.81 -3.67 -3.39
C THR A 7 -4.60 -2.43 -3.00
N GLY A 8 -5.93 -2.57 -2.76
CA GLY A 8 -6.77 -1.45 -2.34
C GLY A 8 -7.08 -0.45 -3.45
N VAL A 9 -7.45 -0.93 -4.63
CA VAL A 9 -7.71 -0.13 -5.83
C VAL A 9 -9.12 0.47 -5.94
N SER A 10 -9.97 0.28 -4.93
CA SER A 10 -11.38 0.72 -5.02
C SER A 10 -11.57 2.24 -4.99
N ARG A 11 -10.61 2.98 -4.44
CA ARG A 11 -10.65 4.45 -4.25
C ARG A 11 -9.31 5.01 -3.81
N GLY A 12 -9.23 6.33 -3.67
CA GLY A 12 -8.08 7.05 -3.10
C GLY A 12 -6.80 6.82 -3.86
N LEU A 13 -5.69 6.66 -3.13
CA LEU A 13 -4.36 6.53 -3.75
C LEU A 13 -4.23 5.28 -4.62
N GLY A 14 -4.79 4.13 -4.19
CA GLY A 14 -4.67 2.89 -4.96
C GLY A 14 -5.36 2.94 -6.30
N GLU A 15 -6.57 3.51 -6.37
CA GLU A 15 -7.26 3.75 -7.65
C GLU A 15 -6.48 4.74 -8.51
N ALA A 16 -5.99 5.84 -7.93
CA ALA A 16 -5.23 6.85 -8.65
C ALA A 16 -3.91 6.30 -9.24
N LEU A 17 -3.18 5.49 -8.48
CA LEU A 17 -1.97 4.80 -8.97
C LEU A 17 -2.29 3.83 -10.11
N ALA A 18 -3.39 3.07 -9.99
CA ALA A 18 -3.81 2.14 -11.03
C ALA A 18 -4.18 2.87 -12.33
N VAL A 19 -4.96 3.96 -12.24
CA VAL A 19 -5.31 4.82 -13.39
C VAL A 19 -4.05 5.39 -14.04
N GLU A 20 -3.13 5.96 -13.26
CA GLU A 20 -1.91 6.57 -13.76
C GLU A 20 -1.02 5.56 -14.51
N LEU A 21 -0.91 4.33 -13.99
CA LEU A 21 -0.14 3.27 -14.64
C LEU A 21 -0.82 2.76 -15.91
N LEU A 22 -2.15 2.63 -15.92
CA LEU A 22 -2.91 2.25 -17.12
C LEU A 22 -2.75 3.29 -18.25
N VAL A 23 -2.83 4.59 -17.92
CA VAL A 23 -2.58 5.69 -18.89
C VAL A 23 -1.18 5.61 -19.49
N ARG A 24 -0.20 5.17 -18.69
CA ARG A 24 1.18 4.96 -19.15
C ARG A 24 1.42 3.62 -19.85
N GLY A 25 0.36 2.87 -20.14
CA GLY A 25 0.42 1.62 -20.91
C GLY A 25 0.87 0.38 -20.12
N TRP A 26 0.88 0.43 -18.79
CA TRP A 26 1.15 -0.72 -17.94
C TRP A 26 -0.04 -1.67 -17.89
N ASN A 27 0.24 -2.96 -17.71
CA ASN A 27 -0.79 -3.92 -17.31
C ASN A 27 -0.95 -3.86 -15.79
N VAL A 28 -2.19 -3.73 -15.31
CA VAL A 28 -2.47 -3.57 -13.87
C VAL A 28 -3.36 -4.69 -13.38
N LEU A 29 -2.91 -5.38 -12.32
CA LEU A 29 -3.67 -6.31 -11.53
C LEU A 29 -4.12 -5.61 -10.25
N GLY A 30 -5.39 -5.23 -10.18
CA GLY A 30 -6.00 -4.70 -8.96
C GLY A 30 -6.39 -5.82 -8.01
N VAL A 31 -6.13 -5.67 -6.72
CA VAL A 31 -6.47 -6.65 -5.68
C VAL A 31 -7.25 -5.97 -4.55
N GLY A 32 -8.37 -6.55 -4.13
CA GLY A 32 -9.18 -6.03 -3.05
C GLY A 32 -10.62 -6.54 -3.10
N ARG A 33 -11.50 -6.01 -2.25
CA ARG A 33 -12.91 -6.42 -2.19
C ARG A 33 -13.78 -5.82 -3.29
N LYS A 34 -13.32 -4.73 -3.90
CA LYS A 34 -14.03 -4.03 -4.99
C LYS A 34 -13.02 -3.36 -5.90
N SER A 35 -13.31 -3.32 -7.19
CA SER A 35 -12.58 -2.52 -8.17
C SER A 35 -12.99 -1.04 -8.07
N GLY A 36 -12.09 -0.15 -8.45
CA GLY A 36 -12.40 1.27 -8.63
C GLY A 36 -13.28 1.51 -9.85
N ALA A 37 -14.16 2.51 -9.77
CA ALA A 37 -15.11 2.82 -10.84
C ALA A 37 -14.43 3.28 -12.14
N ARG A 38 -13.21 3.81 -12.07
CA ARG A 38 -12.43 4.30 -13.21
C ARG A 38 -11.52 3.23 -13.83
N LEU A 39 -11.54 2.01 -13.29
CA LEU A 39 -10.62 0.94 -13.70
C LEU A 39 -11.34 -0.04 -14.61
N ALA A 40 -10.98 0.00 -15.90
CA ALA A 40 -11.51 -0.88 -16.93
C ALA A 40 -10.53 -1.00 -18.09
N GLY A 41 -10.82 -1.91 -19.04
CA GLY A 41 -10.07 -2.09 -20.27
C GLY A 41 -9.17 -3.33 -20.29
N GLU A 42 -8.60 -3.64 -21.44
CA GLU A 42 -7.86 -4.88 -21.69
C GLU A 42 -6.58 -5.04 -20.83
N ARG A 43 -6.00 -3.92 -20.41
CA ARG A 43 -4.79 -3.92 -19.57
C ARG A 43 -5.08 -3.98 -18.09
N TYR A 44 -6.34 -4.03 -17.70
CA TYR A 44 -6.75 -4.11 -16.30
C TYR A 44 -7.40 -5.45 -15.99
N ARG A 45 -6.91 -6.11 -14.96
CA ARG A 45 -7.54 -7.31 -14.36
C ARG A 45 -7.78 -7.04 -12.88
N PHE A 46 -8.84 -7.63 -12.34
CA PHE A 46 -9.17 -7.51 -10.93
C PHE A 46 -9.25 -8.89 -10.28
N VAL A 47 -8.71 -8.99 -9.07
CA VAL A 47 -8.83 -10.16 -8.19
C VAL A 47 -9.58 -9.74 -6.94
N ASP A 48 -10.75 -10.34 -6.73
CA ASP A 48 -11.53 -10.18 -5.50
C ASP A 48 -10.85 -10.95 -4.36
N LEU A 49 -10.36 -10.23 -3.37
CA LEU A 49 -9.68 -10.78 -2.21
C LEU A 49 -9.87 -9.87 -1.00
N ASP A 50 -10.48 -10.41 0.06
CA ASP A 50 -10.49 -9.76 1.37
C ASP A 50 -9.15 -10.02 2.08
N LEU A 51 -8.39 -8.96 2.31
CA LEU A 51 -7.06 -9.03 2.91
C LEU A 51 -7.06 -9.40 4.40
N THR A 52 -8.22 -9.46 5.06
CA THR A 52 -8.34 -10.09 6.39
C THR A 52 -8.23 -11.61 6.30
N GLN A 53 -8.41 -12.19 5.13
CA GLN A 53 -8.29 -13.63 4.89
C GLN A 53 -6.86 -13.99 4.45
N VAL A 54 -5.88 -13.68 5.32
CA VAL A 54 -4.45 -13.82 5.02
C VAL A 54 -4.09 -15.23 4.50
N GLY A 55 -4.70 -16.27 5.06
CA GLY A 55 -4.49 -17.65 4.62
C GLY A 55 -4.90 -17.97 3.18
N LYS A 56 -5.71 -17.11 2.54
CA LYS A 56 -6.12 -17.28 1.13
C LYS A 56 -5.20 -16.59 0.14
N ILE A 57 -4.31 -15.70 0.59
CA ILE A 57 -3.49 -14.85 -0.27
C ILE A 57 -2.65 -15.67 -1.24
N ASP A 58 -1.95 -16.69 -0.75
CA ASP A 58 -1.08 -17.54 -1.58
C ASP A 58 -1.88 -18.24 -2.69
N ALA A 59 -2.92 -18.97 -2.33
CA ALA A 59 -3.74 -19.69 -3.29
C ALA A 59 -4.40 -18.77 -4.32
N THR A 60 -4.83 -17.56 -3.90
CA THR A 60 -5.53 -16.60 -4.78
C THR A 60 -4.58 -15.89 -5.73
N LEU A 61 -3.37 -15.53 -5.29
CA LEU A 61 -2.47 -14.68 -6.08
C LEU A 61 -1.42 -15.46 -6.88
N SER A 62 -1.14 -16.73 -6.56
CA SER A 62 -0.10 -17.50 -7.25
C SER A 62 -0.35 -17.61 -8.75
N ALA A 63 -1.55 -17.97 -9.18
CA ALA A 63 -1.88 -18.11 -10.61
C ALA A 63 -1.87 -16.76 -11.36
N PRO A 64 -2.54 -15.68 -10.88
CA PRO A 64 -2.48 -14.38 -11.54
C PRO A 64 -1.06 -13.81 -11.66
N LEU A 65 -0.20 -14.03 -10.67
CA LEU A 65 1.19 -13.58 -10.72
C LEU A 65 2.04 -14.45 -11.66
N ALA A 66 1.77 -15.76 -11.73
CA ALA A 66 2.41 -16.64 -12.70
C ALA A 66 2.05 -16.27 -14.15
N ASP A 67 0.79 -15.87 -14.42
CA ASP A 67 0.36 -15.33 -15.71
C ASP A 67 1.16 -14.08 -16.09
N ILE A 68 1.33 -13.14 -15.13
CA ILE A 68 2.16 -11.94 -15.34
C ILE A 68 3.59 -12.35 -15.65
N ARG A 69 4.19 -13.26 -14.90
CA ARG A 69 5.56 -13.74 -15.15
C ARG A 69 5.69 -14.36 -16.53
N SER A 70 4.72 -15.18 -16.96
CA SER A 70 4.72 -15.86 -18.27
C SER A 70 4.68 -14.89 -19.44
N SER A 71 4.13 -13.69 -19.25
CA SER A 71 4.14 -12.61 -20.24
C SER A 71 5.49 -11.91 -20.39
N ARG A 72 6.50 -12.30 -19.59
CA ARG A 72 7.90 -11.80 -19.61
C ARG A 72 8.00 -10.27 -19.57
N PRO A 73 7.45 -9.61 -18.56
CA PRO A 73 7.56 -8.17 -18.46
C PRO A 73 9.02 -7.76 -18.22
N SER A 74 9.40 -6.60 -18.74
CA SER A 74 10.71 -5.99 -18.43
C SER A 74 10.79 -5.43 -17.02
N SER A 75 9.61 -5.03 -16.45
CA SER A 75 9.48 -4.58 -15.08
C SER A 75 8.18 -5.08 -14.48
N VAL A 76 8.23 -5.49 -13.21
CA VAL A 76 7.05 -5.85 -12.40
C VAL A 76 7.11 -5.20 -11.03
N VAL A 77 6.02 -4.55 -10.64
CA VAL A 77 5.93 -3.82 -9.36
C VAL A 77 4.71 -4.29 -8.57
N CYS A 78 4.94 -4.66 -7.31
CA CYS A 78 3.89 -4.90 -6.33
C CYS A 78 3.74 -3.66 -5.43
N ILE A 79 2.54 -3.08 -5.35
CA ILE A 79 2.26 -1.94 -4.47
C ILE A 79 1.29 -2.38 -3.39
N ASN A 80 1.79 -2.63 -2.19
CA ASN A 80 1.00 -2.88 -0.99
C ASN A 80 0.44 -1.56 -0.48
N ASN A 81 -0.72 -1.14 -1.02
CA ASN A 81 -1.35 0.13 -0.70
C ASN A 81 -2.58 -0.01 0.21
N ALA A 82 -3.28 -1.14 0.18
CA ALA A 82 -4.47 -1.35 1.02
C ALA A 82 -4.16 -1.11 2.49
N ALA A 83 -5.02 -0.36 3.16
CA ALA A 83 -4.91 -0.09 4.60
C ALA A 83 -6.28 0.22 5.21
N VAL A 84 -6.40 0.00 6.51
CA VAL A 84 -7.52 0.44 7.34
C VAL A 84 -6.99 1.31 8.47
N ALA A 85 -7.68 2.42 8.77
CA ALA A 85 -7.32 3.32 9.88
C ALA A 85 -7.72 2.74 11.25
N GLY A 86 -8.80 1.97 11.29
CA GLY A 86 -9.34 1.36 12.52
C GLY A 86 -8.53 0.17 13.03
N PRO A 87 -8.80 -0.22 14.29
CA PRO A 87 -9.73 0.43 15.22
C PRO A 87 -9.20 1.76 15.74
N ILE A 88 -10.13 2.72 15.89
CA ILE A 88 -9.86 4.03 16.52
C ILE A 88 -10.32 3.99 17.96
N GLY A 89 -9.49 4.46 18.86
CA GLY A 89 -9.76 4.54 20.29
C GLY A 89 -8.52 4.37 21.17
N VAL A 90 -8.62 4.78 22.41
CA VAL A 90 -7.54 4.61 23.39
C VAL A 90 -7.48 3.18 23.91
N GLY A 91 -6.30 2.75 24.38
CA GLY A 91 -6.10 1.43 24.96
C GLY A 91 -7.11 1.10 26.06
N GLY A 92 -7.57 -0.15 26.10
CA GLY A 92 -8.62 -0.62 27.01
C GLY A 92 -10.04 -0.51 26.45
N ARG A 93 -10.26 0.17 25.33
CA ARG A 93 -11.59 0.33 24.69
C ARG A 93 -11.74 -0.39 23.36
N LEU A 94 -10.71 -1.12 22.92
CA LEU A 94 -10.68 -1.78 21.61
C LEU A 94 -11.01 -3.27 21.74
N SER A 95 -11.78 -3.82 20.81
CA SER A 95 -12.02 -5.26 20.76
C SER A 95 -10.80 -6.01 20.20
N ALA A 96 -10.52 -7.21 20.73
CA ALA A 96 -9.45 -8.08 20.21
C ALA A 96 -9.65 -8.44 18.73
N ARG A 97 -10.90 -8.60 18.29
CA ARG A 97 -11.26 -8.88 16.89
C ARG A 97 -10.84 -7.73 15.97
N ASP A 98 -11.14 -6.49 16.35
CA ASP A 98 -10.82 -5.32 15.53
C ASP A 98 -9.31 -5.05 15.49
N ILE A 99 -8.63 -5.29 16.63
CA ILE A 99 -7.16 -5.26 16.69
C ILE A 99 -6.58 -6.26 15.71
N ALA A 100 -7.01 -7.54 15.74
CA ALA A 100 -6.53 -8.58 14.84
C ALA A 100 -6.75 -8.19 13.38
N ALA A 101 -7.98 -7.79 13.00
CA ALA A 101 -8.32 -7.39 11.63
C ALA A 101 -7.45 -6.22 11.12
N SER A 102 -7.09 -5.28 12.00
CA SER A 102 -6.19 -4.18 11.64
C SER A 102 -4.79 -4.68 11.29
N PHE A 103 -4.21 -5.57 12.09
CA PHE A 103 -2.91 -6.16 11.80
C PHE A 103 -2.93 -7.08 10.59
N GLU A 104 -4.01 -7.81 10.38
CA GLU A 104 -4.20 -8.64 9.19
C GLU A 104 -4.07 -7.81 7.92
N VAL A 105 -4.83 -6.71 7.80
CA VAL A 105 -4.82 -5.86 6.60
C VAL A 105 -3.54 -5.04 6.48
N ASN A 106 -3.07 -4.42 7.58
CA ASN A 106 -2.00 -3.42 7.52
C ASN A 106 -0.58 -4.01 7.57
N LEU A 107 -0.43 -5.29 8.01
CA LEU A 107 0.89 -5.92 8.18
C LEU A 107 0.95 -7.35 7.64
N ALA A 108 0.06 -8.25 8.09
CA ALA A 108 0.15 -9.66 7.73
C ALA A 108 -0.13 -9.90 6.24
N ALA A 109 -1.14 -9.24 5.66
CA ALA A 109 -1.43 -9.35 4.23
C ALA A 109 -0.28 -8.81 3.35
N PRO A 110 0.29 -7.61 3.59
CA PRO A 110 1.51 -7.17 2.90
C PRO A 110 2.68 -8.17 3.00
N ALA A 111 2.87 -8.80 4.17
CA ALA A 111 3.92 -9.82 4.35
C ALA A 111 3.65 -11.06 3.50
N ALA A 112 2.43 -11.59 3.53
CA ALA A 112 2.02 -12.75 2.74
C ALA A 112 2.13 -12.46 1.23
N ILE A 113 1.67 -11.30 0.78
CA ILE A 113 1.77 -10.86 -0.62
C ILE A 113 3.24 -10.75 -1.04
N ALA A 114 4.10 -10.14 -0.21
CA ALA A 114 5.53 -10.04 -0.49
C ALA A 114 6.17 -11.41 -0.63
N ASN A 115 5.81 -12.38 0.23
CA ASN A 115 6.30 -13.75 0.17
C ASN A 115 5.93 -14.43 -1.15
N VAL A 116 4.65 -14.36 -1.58
CA VAL A 116 4.20 -14.90 -2.87
C VAL A 116 4.93 -14.22 -4.03
N PHE A 117 5.02 -12.90 -4.00
CA PHE A 117 5.67 -12.12 -5.04
C PHE A 117 7.16 -12.47 -5.17
N CYS A 118 7.91 -12.53 -4.07
CA CYS A 118 9.32 -12.92 -4.07
C CYS A 118 9.53 -14.34 -4.61
N ARG A 119 8.65 -15.29 -4.27
CA ARG A 119 8.69 -16.66 -4.78
C ARG A 119 8.43 -16.71 -6.29
N VAL A 120 7.38 -16.03 -6.78
CA VAL A 120 7.02 -16.05 -8.19
C VAL A 120 8.04 -15.31 -9.03
N PHE A 121 8.59 -14.21 -8.55
CA PHE A 121 9.57 -13.40 -9.27
C PHE A 121 10.99 -13.52 -8.70
N ALA A 122 11.37 -14.71 -8.25
CA ALA A 122 12.74 -14.97 -7.77
C ALA A 122 13.78 -14.66 -8.85
N ASP A 123 13.41 -14.90 -10.12
CA ASP A 123 14.22 -14.66 -11.31
C ASP A 123 13.35 -14.27 -12.52
N GLY A 124 13.95 -14.18 -13.72
CA GLY A 124 13.26 -14.09 -15.01
C GLY A 124 12.69 -12.72 -15.37
N VAL A 125 12.75 -11.73 -14.48
CA VAL A 125 12.39 -10.33 -14.74
C VAL A 125 13.50 -9.44 -14.20
N GLU A 126 13.98 -8.50 -15.01
CA GLU A 126 15.13 -7.66 -14.64
C GLU A 126 14.79 -6.70 -13.50
N ASP A 127 13.70 -5.97 -13.62
CA ASP A 127 13.26 -4.99 -12.60
C ASP A 127 12.04 -5.50 -11.84
N ARG A 128 12.27 -5.89 -10.60
CA ARG A 128 11.27 -6.50 -9.69
C ARG A 128 11.22 -5.69 -8.41
N ARG A 129 10.04 -5.15 -8.07
CA ARG A 129 9.91 -4.25 -6.92
C ARG A 129 8.70 -4.56 -6.07
N ILE A 130 8.85 -4.37 -4.77
CA ILE A 130 7.78 -4.27 -3.78
C ILE A 130 7.84 -2.87 -3.17
N ILE A 131 6.72 -2.15 -3.24
CA ILE A 131 6.53 -0.84 -2.64
C ILE A 131 5.51 -0.98 -1.52
N ASN A 132 5.95 -0.91 -0.28
CA ASN A 132 5.08 -0.94 0.88
C ASN A 132 4.66 0.49 1.25
N VAL A 133 3.37 0.80 1.07
CA VAL A 133 2.82 2.12 1.42
C VAL A 133 2.63 2.21 2.94
N SER A 134 3.53 2.94 3.57
CA SER A 134 3.55 3.26 4.99
C SER A 134 2.85 4.60 5.28
N SER A 135 3.18 5.24 6.36
CA SER A 135 2.63 6.51 6.83
C SER A 135 3.63 7.20 7.75
N GLY A 136 3.48 8.50 7.95
CA GLY A 136 4.14 9.22 9.04
C GLY A 136 3.83 8.65 10.43
N ALA A 137 2.68 7.98 10.57
CA ALA A 137 2.28 7.25 11.79
C ALA A 137 3.24 6.12 12.20
N ALA A 138 4.11 5.65 11.30
CA ALA A 138 5.16 4.68 11.64
C ALA A 138 6.23 5.26 12.56
N GLN A 139 6.36 6.59 12.62
CA GLN A 139 7.38 7.31 13.40
C GLN A 139 6.79 8.31 14.39
N THR A 140 5.50 8.61 14.28
CA THR A 140 4.82 9.59 15.12
C THR A 140 3.79 8.89 15.99
N VAL A 141 3.84 9.15 17.30
CA VAL A 141 2.82 8.65 18.22
C VAL A 141 1.52 9.41 17.99
N LEU A 142 0.46 8.68 17.62
CA LEU A 142 -0.88 9.22 17.42
C LEU A 142 -1.84 8.57 18.43
N PRO A 143 -2.09 9.19 19.61
CA PRO A 143 -3.09 8.72 20.56
C PRO A 143 -4.44 8.46 19.90
N GLY A 144 -5.05 7.31 20.20
CA GLY A 144 -6.28 6.83 19.54
C GLY A 144 -6.06 6.06 18.24
N SER A 145 -4.82 5.96 17.72
CA SER A 145 -4.46 5.21 16.50
C SER A 145 -3.31 4.23 16.73
N ALA A 146 -3.14 3.73 17.96
CA ALA A 146 -1.99 2.92 18.35
C ALA A 146 -1.80 1.67 17.47
N MET A 147 -2.87 0.98 17.08
CA MET A 147 -2.80 -0.22 16.23
C MET A 147 -2.30 0.12 14.83
N TYR A 148 -2.75 1.23 14.27
CA TYR A 148 -2.28 1.72 12.97
C TYR A 148 -0.80 2.12 13.02
N CYS A 149 -0.38 2.87 14.05
CA CYS A 149 1.03 3.23 14.26
C CYS A 149 1.92 1.99 14.35
N ALA A 150 1.54 1.02 15.19
CA ALA A 150 2.29 -0.22 15.38
C ALA A 150 2.38 -1.04 14.08
N ALA A 151 1.26 -1.20 13.34
CA ALA A 151 1.24 -1.92 12.08
C ALA A 151 2.12 -1.24 11.01
N LYS A 152 2.09 0.09 10.90
CA LYS A 152 2.93 0.82 9.94
C LYS A 152 4.41 0.82 10.32
N ALA A 153 4.74 0.89 11.61
CA ALA A 153 6.12 0.69 12.08
C ALA A 153 6.62 -0.74 11.79
N GLY A 154 5.78 -1.75 12.05
CA GLY A 154 6.05 -3.14 11.69
C GLY A 154 6.25 -3.34 10.18
N LEU A 155 5.45 -2.68 9.34
CA LEU A 155 5.57 -2.73 7.88
C LEU A 155 6.91 -2.13 7.40
N GLU A 156 7.40 -1.06 8.02
CA GLU A 156 8.70 -0.48 7.69
C GLU A 156 9.86 -1.40 8.14
N MET A 157 9.73 -2.06 9.29
CA MET A 157 10.71 -3.06 9.72
C MET A 157 10.70 -4.27 8.78
N LEU A 158 9.51 -4.78 8.41
CA LEU A 158 9.38 -5.86 7.42
C LEU A 158 10.06 -5.49 6.09
N THR A 159 9.86 -4.26 5.61
CA THR A 159 10.52 -3.77 4.39
C THR A 159 12.03 -3.87 4.48
N ARG A 160 12.62 -3.44 5.60
CA ARG A 160 14.08 -3.50 5.81
C ARG A 160 14.60 -4.93 5.89
N ALA A 161 13.87 -5.80 6.60
CA ALA A 161 14.24 -7.21 6.72
C ALA A 161 14.20 -7.91 5.35
N LEU A 162 13.10 -7.78 4.61
CA LEU A 162 12.97 -8.34 3.27
C LEU A 162 14.03 -7.78 2.30
N ALA A 163 14.33 -6.49 2.38
CA ALA A 163 15.38 -5.88 1.57
C ALA A 163 16.74 -6.50 1.83
N ALA A 164 17.09 -6.77 3.09
CA ALA A 164 18.33 -7.44 3.47
C ALA A 164 18.38 -8.90 2.99
N GLU A 165 17.29 -9.64 3.12
CA GLU A 165 17.14 -11.02 2.66
C GLU A 165 17.25 -11.13 1.12
N GLN A 166 16.64 -10.22 0.38
CA GLN A 166 16.68 -10.20 -1.08
C GLN A 166 18.04 -9.74 -1.64
N GLY A 167 18.78 -8.95 -0.88
CA GLY A 167 20.07 -8.43 -1.30
C GLY A 167 20.04 -7.59 -2.58
N ALA A 168 21.18 -7.41 -3.22
CA ALA A 168 21.31 -6.52 -4.38
C ALA A 168 20.72 -7.07 -5.68
N LYS A 169 20.60 -8.40 -5.80
CA LYS A 169 20.15 -9.10 -7.03
C LYS A 169 18.73 -9.63 -6.98
N GLY A 170 18.11 -9.63 -5.79
CA GLY A 170 16.73 -10.09 -5.60
C GLY A 170 15.68 -9.02 -5.92
N VAL A 171 14.48 -9.24 -5.40
CA VAL A 171 13.39 -8.28 -5.49
C VAL A 171 13.75 -7.02 -4.69
N ARG A 172 13.61 -5.85 -5.29
CA ARG A 172 13.86 -4.58 -4.61
C ARG A 172 12.65 -4.21 -3.74
N VAL A 173 12.86 -4.07 -2.45
CA VAL A 173 11.81 -3.78 -1.47
C VAL A 173 12.04 -2.41 -0.85
N ILE A 174 11.06 -1.53 -0.94
CA ILE A 174 11.12 -0.16 -0.42
C ILE A 174 9.87 0.22 0.36
N THR A 175 10.00 1.24 1.18
CA THR A 175 8.87 1.92 1.85
C THR A 175 8.55 3.23 1.14
N LEU A 176 7.26 3.53 1.01
CA LEU A 176 6.75 4.82 0.57
C LEU A 176 5.85 5.42 1.66
N ARG A 177 6.15 6.63 2.12
CA ARG A 177 5.24 7.47 2.91
C ARG A 177 4.59 8.49 1.98
N PRO A 178 3.32 8.32 1.61
CA PRO A 178 2.70 9.08 0.51
C PRO A 178 2.29 10.52 0.88
N GLY A 179 2.61 10.98 2.08
CA GLY A 179 2.16 12.27 2.59
C GLY A 179 0.73 12.26 3.13
N ILE A 180 0.15 13.43 3.28
CA ILE A 180 -1.20 13.62 3.83
C ILE A 180 -2.15 13.79 2.64
N LEU A 181 -2.93 12.76 2.35
CA LEU A 181 -3.78 12.71 1.15
C LEU A 181 -5.23 13.06 1.46
N ASP A 182 -5.91 13.74 0.55
CA ASP A 182 -7.35 13.97 0.61
C ASP A 182 -8.12 12.71 0.19
N THR A 183 -8.40 11.88 1.17
CA THR A 183 -9.05 10.57 1.00
C THR A 183 -10.16 10.37 2.03
N ASP A 184 -11.01 9.37 1.80
CA ASP A 184 -12.03 8.98 2.78
C ASP A 184 -11.45 8.60 4.14
N MET A 185 -10.22 8.04 4.17
CA MET A 185 -9.53 7.74 5.42
C MET A 185 -9.24 9.02 6.20
N GLN A 186 -8.75 10.06 5.54
CA GLN A 186 -8.51 11.37 6.17
C GLN A 186 -9.83 12.03 6.61
N ALA A 187 -10.88 11.96 5.77
CA ALA A 187 -12.21 12.43 6.12
C ALA A 187 -12.76 11.70 7.36
N PHE A 188 -12.60 10.38 7.41
CA PHE A 188 -12.98 9.58 8.57
C PHE A 188 -12.21 9.99 9.84
N MET A 189 -10.89 10.18 9.76
CA MET A 189 -10.09 10.56 10.93
C MET A 189 -10.48 11.95 11.48
N ARG A 190 -10.71 12.94 10.60
CA ARG A 190 -11.13 14.30 11.05
C ARG A 190 -12.57 14.38 11.54
N SER A 191 -13.43 13.40 11.21
CA SER A 191 -14.82 13.34 11.69
C SER A 191 -14.96 12.73 13.08
N GLN A 192 -13.91 12.15 13.64
CA GLN A 192 -13.98 11.51 14.95
C GLN A 192 -14.09 12.54 16.07
N ALA A 193 -14.80 12.15 17.14
CA ALA A 193 -14.84 12.93 18.37
C ALA A 193 -13.48 12.79 19.12
N GLU A 194 -13.07 13.83 19.83
CA GLU A 194 -11.74 13.87 20.50
C GLU A 194 -11.62 12.91 21.68
N ASP A 195 -12.72 12.50 22.30
CA ASP A 195 -12.77 11.47 23.33
C ASP A 195 -12.52 10.06 22.75
N VAL A 196 -12.79 9.86 21.44
CA VAL A 196 -12.51 8.63 20.69
C VAL A 196 -11.12 8.69 20.02
N LEU A 197 -10.84 9.80 19.37
CA LEU A 197 -9.56 10.04 18.70
C LEU A 197 -8.96 11.36 19.21
N PRO A 198 -8.12 11.33 20.25
CA PRO A 198 -7.48 12.54 20.80
C PRO A 198 -6.71 13.38 19.76
N THR A 199 -6.31 12.76 18.65
CA THR A 199 -5.63 13.42 17.53
C THR A 199 -6.56 13.92 16.43
N ALA A 200 -7.90 13.89 16.60
CA ALA A 200 -8.84 14.37 15.58
C ALA A 200 -8.59 15.82 15.16
N GLY A 201 -8.25 16.69 16.13
CA GLY A 201 -7.86 18.09 15.87
C GLY A 201 -6.67 18.25 14.94
N LEU A 202 -5.69 17.33 14.97
CA LEU A 202 -4.56 17.33 14.04
C LEU A 202 -5.04 17.13 12.59
N PHE A 203 -5.94 16.16 12.37
CA PHE A 203 -6.50 15.87 11.04
C PHE A 203 -7.40 16.99 10.52
N LYS A 204 -8.18 17.65 11.40
CA LYS A 204 -8.94 18.86 11.07
C LYS A 204 -8.00 19.98 10.62
N GLY A 205 -6.93 20.24 11.39
CA GLY A 205 -5.93 21.26 11.08
C GLY A 205 -5.22 21.05 9.74
N PHE A 206 -4.93 19.80 9.32
CA PHE A 206 -4.38 19.55 7.98
C PHE A 206 -5.35 20.00 6.88
N HIS A 207 -6.65 19.73 7.04
CA HIS A 207 -7.66 20.12 6.08
C HIS A 207 -7.84 21.66 6.04
N GLU A 208 -7.97 22.30 7.18
CA GLU A 208 -8.13 23.76 7.31
C GLU A 208 -6.96 24.53 6.71
N ARG A 209 -5.73 24.05 6.93
CA ARG A 209 -4.50 24.63 6.38
C ARG A 209 -4.25 24.23 4.92
N ARG A 210 -5.17 23.52 4.25
CA ARG A 210 -5.05 23.08 2.86
C ARG A 210 -3.78 22.26 2.57
N GLN A 211 -3.38 21.42 3.52
CA GLN A 211 -2.18 20.58 3.43
C GLN A 211 -2.43 19.21 2.80
N LEU A 212 -3.67 18.94 2.41
CA LEU A 212 -4.04 17.67 1.80
C LEU A 212 -3.69 17.67 0.32
N VAL A 213 -3.01 16.62 -0.11
CA VAL A 213 -2.67 16.41 -1.53
C VAL A 213 -3.75 15.54 -2.18
N ALA A 214 -4.24 15.94 -3.33
CA ALA A 214 -5.20 15.14 -4.09
C ALA A 214 -4.55 13.79 -4.54
N PRO A 215 -5.27 12.65 -4.42
CA PRO A 215 -4.72 11.34 -4.74
C PRO A 215 -4.14 11.20 -6.15
N ASN A 216 -4.74 11.83 -7.15
CA ASN A 216 -4.22 11.83 -8.52
C ASN A 216 -2.91 12.59 -8.67
N VAL A 217 -2.76 13.75 -8.00
CA VAL A 217 -1.51 14.52 -7.99
C VAL A 217 -0.39 13.72 -7.32
N ALA A 218 -0.73 13.08 -6.19
CA ALA A 218 0.22 12.21 -5.50
C ALA A 218 0.61 11.00 -6.36
N ALA A 219 -0.36 10.37 -7.03
CA ALA A 219 -0.11 9.20 -7.88
C ALA A 219 0.84 9.52 -9.02
N THR A 220 0.63 10.63 -9.75
CA THR A 220 1.53 11.06 -10.84
C THR A 220 2.97 11.22 -10.34
N LYS A 221 3.17 11.96 -9.25
CA LYS A 221 4.51 12.17 -8.66
C LYS A 221 5.15 10.87 -8.18
N ILE A 222 4.38 10.00 -7.50
CA ILE A 222 4.85 8.70 -7.03
C ILE A 222 5.23 7.79 -8.20
N VAL A 223 4.41 7.72 -9.25
CA VAL A 223 4.73 6.92 -10.43
C VAL A 223 6.02 7.41 -11.07
N GLU A 224 6.19 8.69 -11.28
CA GLU A 224 7.40 9.26 -11.90
C GLU A 224 8.66 9.07 -11.05
N LYS A 225 8.58 9.31 -9.76
CA LYS A 225 9.75 9.38 -8.88
C LYS A 225 10.09 8.06 -8.19
N ILE A 226 9.14 7.10 -8.16
CA ILE A 226 9.32 5.83 -7.45
C ILE A 226 9.14 4.63 -8.38
N VAL A 227 8.06 4.61 -9.19
CA VAL A 227 7.79 3.44 -10.03
C VAL A 227 8.68 3.43 -11.27
N LEU A 228 8.85 4.57 -11.93
CA LEU A 228 9.65 4.70 -13.15
C LEU A 228 11.13 5.04 -12.90
N ALA A 229 11.45 5.58 -11.74
CA ALA A 229 12.80 5.96 -11.38
C ALA A 229 13.60 4.80 -10.77
N ARG A 230 14.92 4.93 -10.71
CA ARG A 230 15.78 4.03 -9.96
C ARG A 230 15.60 4.28 -8.46
N VAL A 231 15.34 3.22 -7.69
CA VAL A 231 15.20 3.29 -6.24
C VAL A 231 16.24 2.40 -5.55
N GLU A 232 16.59 2.75 -4.31
CA GLU A 232 17.59 2.04 -3.51
C GLU A 232 16.93 0.97 -2.64
N GLN A 233 17.58 -0.19 -2.52
CA GLN A 233 17.11 -1.30 -1.71
C GLN A 233 16.95 -0.90 -0.23
N GLY A 234 15.81 -1.23 0.37
CA GLY A 234 15.52 -0.99 1.79
C GLY A 234 15.21 0.46 2.18
N ARG A 235 15.29 1.40 1.23
CA ARG A 235 15.09 2.82 1.50
C ARG A 235 13.62 3.16 1.77
N THR A 236 13.42 4.13 2.67
CA THR A 236 12.14 4.80 2.88
C THR A 236 12.13 6.12 2.10
N TYR A 237 11.12 6.30 1.26
CA TYR A 237 10.88 7.52 0.49
C TYR A 237 9.67 8.23 1.07
N SER A 238 9.79 9.53 1.34
CA SER A 238 8.68 10.38 1.76
C SER A 238 8.22 11.25 0.59
N TYR A 239 6.92 11.45 0.45
CA TYR A 239 6.36 12.29 -0.61
C TYR A 239 6.94 13.72 -0.63
N ALA A 240 7.29 14.25 0.56
CA ALA A 240 7.91 15.57 0.68
C ALA A 240 9.30 15.65 0.03
N ASP A 241 10.00 14.49 -0.08
CA ASP A 241 11.36 14.40 -0.61
C ASP A 241 11.39 14.05 -2.11
N LEU A 242 10.23 13.75 -2.71
CA LEU A 242 10.08 13.46 -4.12
C LEU A 242 10.01 14.77 -4.92
#